data_4dd7bbd2e39d1c9cfe27358710284962
#
_entry.id   4dd7bbd2e39d1c9cfe27358710284962
#
_cell.length_a   1.000
_cell.length_b   1.000
_cell.length_c   1.000
_cell.angle_alpha   90.00
_cell.angle_beta   90.00
_cell.angle_gamma   90.00
#
_symmetry.space_group_name_H-M   'P 1'
#
loop_
_entity.id
_entity.type
_entity.pdbx_description
1 polymer ?
#
loop_
_entity_poly.entity_id
_entity_poly.type
_entity_poly.pdbx_seq_one_letter_code
_entity_poly.pdbx_strand_id
1 'polypeptide(L)'
;MKQFPDSPAPASSSETRVWPPISIVIPVLNEERHLREAVRQVLSQRYAGPIEVVLAIGPSRDRTQEVADEIAADDPRVVVVPNPTGRTPNALNAAIAASSNEIVARVDGHAMLPDDYLQIAVETLEETGADNVGGVMAAEGVTPFEQAVARAMTSKIGVGGARFHTGGTAGPADTVYLGVFRRSALERVGGYDEHFQRAQDWEMNHRIRESGGLVWFQPRMRVSYRPRPDLRALARQYFHYGRWRRVVARTHEGTINLRYLAPPLAVLAILVGLLVSPFFWPGLLIPGGYVAAILAGSAVTGSGLPTPALARLPLVYMTMHMSWGWGFLTSPRRLGKPERG
;
A
#
# COMPACT_ATOMS: atom_id res chain seq x y z
N MET A 1 10.76 -18.22 -66.64
CA MET A 1 11.34 -18.28 -65.31
C MET A 1 11.66 -16.84 -64.91
N LYS A 2 10.77 -16.17 -64.18
CA LYS A 2 10.96 -14.77 -63.71
C LYS A 2 11.53 -14.85 -62.29
N GLN A 3 12.74 -14.34 -62.09
CA GLN A 3 13.38 -14.15 -60.80
C GLN A 3 12.65 -13.03 -60.04
N PHE A 4 12.22 -13.32 -58.83
CA PHE A 4 11.75 -12.31 -57.89
C PHE A 4 12.99 -11.72 -57.18
N PRO A 5 13.01 -10.40 -56.92
CA PRO A 5 14.11 -9.79 -56.19
C PRO A 5 14.02 -10.18 -54.71
N ASP A 6 15.19 -10.45 -54.10
CA ASP A 6 15.39 -10.76 -52.70
C ASP A 6 14.80 -9.66 -51.81
N SER A 7 13.99 -10.08 -50.84
CA SER A 7 13.52 -9.20 -49.77
C SER A 7 14.70 -8.71 -48.94
N PRO A 8 14.78 -7.41 -48.60
CA PRO A 8 15.81 -6.92 -47.69
C PRO A 8 15.60 -7.54 -46.29
N ALA A 9 16.69 -8.02 -45.71
CA ALA A 9 16.74 -8.50 -44.35
C ALA A 9 16.28 -7.42 -43.38
N PRO A 10 15.55 -7.75 -42.28
CA PRO A 10 15.16 -6.77 -41.30
C PRO A 10 16.43 -6.17 -40.67
N ALA A 11 16.56 -4.85 -40.81
CA ALA A 11 17.60 -4.09 -40.12
C ALA A 11 17.38 -4.23 -38.60
N SER A 12 18.21 -5.02 -37.94
CA SER A 12 18.31 -5.06 -36.48
C SER A 12 19.02 -3.80 -35.98
N SER A 13 18.31 -2.68 -35.89
CA SER A 13 18.77 -1.57 -35.07
C SER A 13 18.49 -1.96 -33.60
N SER A 14 19.47 -2.58 -32.97
CA SER A 14 19.55 -2.64 -31.52
C SER A 14 19.90 -1.22 -31.03
N GLU A 15 18.93 -0.31 -31.05
CA GLU A 15 19.04 0.91 -30.28
C GLU A 15 19.13 0.45 -28.81
N THR A 16 20.29 0.66 -28.23
CA THR A 16 20.53 0.36 -26.80
C THR A 16 19.58 1.26 -26.02
N ARG A 17 18.50 0.69 -25.45
CA ARG A 17 17.51 1.43 -24.66
C ARG A 17 18.24 2.18 -23.54
N VAL A 18 18.12 3.49 -23.51
CA VAL A 18 18.63 4.33 -22.43
C VAL A 18 17.61 4.31 -21.29
N TRP A 19 17.99 3.75 -20.16
CA TRP A 19 17.15 3.71 -18.97
C TRP A 19 17.27 5.03 -18.19
N PRO A 20 16.15 5.70 -17.83
CA PRO A 20 16.17 6.94 -17.08
C PRO A 20 16.68 6.71 -15.65
N PRO A 21 17.33 7.71 -15.04
CA PRO A 21 17.70 7.62 -13.64
C PRO A 21 16.47 7.65 -12.70
N ILE A 22 16.56 6.92 -11.57
CA ILE A 22 15.48 6.80 -10.58
C ILE A 22 15.97 7.24 -9.20
N SER A 23 15.13 8.00 -8.47
CA SER A 23 15.30 8.29 -7.06
C SER A 23 14.41 7.37 -6.23
N ILE A 24 15.00 6.62 -5.31
CA ILE A 24 14.28 5.78 -4.36
C ILE A 24 14.15 6.55 -3.04
N VAL A 25 12.92 6.78 -2.58
CA VAL A 25 12.64 7.51 -1.34
C VAL A 25 12.14 6.55 -0.27
N ILE A 26 12.84 6.49 0.87
CA ILE A 26 12.57 5.54 1.94
C ILE A 26 12.31 6.28 3.26
N PRO A 27 11.07 6.28 3.76
CA PRO A 27 10.78 6.77 5.11
C PRO A 27 11.23 5.72 6.14
N VAL A 28 12.06 6.14 7.10
CA VAL A 28 12.71 5.21 8.05
C VAL A 28 12.44 5.65 9.49
N LEU A 29 11.96 4.71 10.32
CA LEU A 29 11.75 4.91 11.75
C LEU A 29 11.82 3.57 12.51
N ASN A 30 12.82 3.37 13.38
CA ASN A 30 13.06 2.15 14.15
C ASN A 30 13.24 0.90 13.26
N GLU A 31 14.15 0.97 12.31
CA GLU A 31 14.40 -0.07 11.30
C GLU A 31 15.85 -0.62 11.35
N GLU A 32 16.55 -0.54 12.49
CA GLU A 32 17.95 -0.99 12.62
C GLU A 32 18.20 -2.40 12.07
N ARG A 33 17.19 -3.29 12.18
CA ARG A 33 17.29 -4.69 11.79
C ARG A 33 17.08 -4.96 10.30
N HIS A 34 16.33 -4.06 9.63
CA HIS A 34 15.86 -4.31 8.27
C HIS A 34 16.44 -3.35 7.24
N LEU A 35 16.87 -2.16 7.67
CA LEU A 35 17.28 -1.07 6.78
C LEU A 35 18.41 -1.47 5.82
N ARG A 36 19.47 -2.11 6.34
CA ARG A 36 20.61 -2.54 5.50
C ARG A 36 20.20 -3.50 4.40
N GLU A 37 19.33 -4.46 4.73
CA GLU A 37 18.84 -5.43 3.76
C GLU A 37 17.89 -4.78 2.74
N ALA A 38 17.00 -3.88 3.17
CA ALA A 38 16.10 -3.16 2.27
C ALA A 38 16.89 -2.29 1.27
N VAL A 39 17.90 -1.54 1.73
CA VAL A 39 18.75 -0.74 0.85
C VAL A 39 19.56 -1.62 -0.11
N ARG A 40 20.13 -2.72 0.38
CA ARG A 40 20.87 -3.68 -0.45
C ARG A 40 20.00 -4.22 -1.57
N GLN A 41 18.75 -4.62 -1.30
CA GLN A 41 17.81 -5.11 -2.30
C GLN A 41 17.45 -4.05 -3.35
N VAL A 42 17.25 -2.82 -2.93
CA VAL A 42 17.00 -1.69 -3.83
C VAL A 42 18.19 -1.46 -4.76
N LEU A 43 19.41 -1.44 -4.21
CA LEU A 43 20.62 -1.20 -4.98
C LEU A 43 21.03 -2.38 -5.88
N SER A 44 20.52 -3.59 -5.62
CA SER A 44 20.74 -4.81 -6.41
C SER A 44 19.64 -5.11 -7.43
N GLN A 45 18.69 -4.20 -7.62
CA GLN A 45 17.64 -4.35 -8.64
C GLN A 45 18.22 -4.55 -10.04
N ARG A 46 17.61 -5.41 -10.84
CA ARG A 46 17.91 -5.57 -12.27
C ARG A 46 17.40 -4.37 -13.05
N TYR A 47 18.06 -3.25 -12.87
CA TYR A 47 17.75 -2.00 -13.52
C TYR A 47 19.02 -1.40 -14.11
N ALA A 48 19.03 -1.16 -15.41
CA ALA A 48 20.23 -0.71 -16.12
C ALA A 48 20.50 0.81 -16.00
N GLY A 49 19.50 1.58 -15.54
CA GLY A 49 19.65 3.03 -15.31
C GLY A 49 20.28 3.35 -13.95
N PRO A 50 20.74 4.59 -13.76
CA PRO A 50 21.24 5.05 -12.46
C PRO A 50 20.18 5.01 -11.38
N ILE A 51 20.57 4.63 -10.16
CA ILE A 51 19.72 4.64 -8.96
C ILE A 51 20.37 5.54 -7.91
N GLU A 52 19.62 6.46 -7.32
CA GLU A 52 19.93 7.11 -6.06
C GLU A 52 18.93 6.67 -4.98
N VAL A 53 19.37 6.64 -3.74
CA VAL A 53 18.52 6.26 -2.58
C VAL A 53 18.56 7.38 -1.55
N VAL A 54 17.40 7.89 -1.17
CA VAL A 54 17.28 8.93 -0.12
C VAL A 54 16.55 8.35 1.07
N LEU A 55 17.26 8.23 2.20
CA LEU A 55 16.77 7.73 3.48
C LEU A 55 16.32 8.90 4.34
N ALA A 56 15.02 9.05 4.60
CA ALA A 56 14.50 10.08 5.51
C ALA A 56 14.32 9.51 6.92
N ILE A 57 15.24 9.82 7.82
CA ILE A 57 15.36 9.21 9.13
C ILE A 57 14.54 9.98 10.18
N GLY A 58 13.55 9.31 10.76
CA GLY A 58 12.79 9.81 11.90
C GLY A 58 13.52 9.67 13.25
N PRO A 59 12.96 10.25 14.35
CA PRO A 59 13.54 10.18 15.69
C PRO A 59 13.44 8.75 16.26
N SER A 60 14.31 7.87 15.77
CA SER A 60 14.38 6.47 16.13
C SER A 60 14.94 6.28 17.56
N ARG A 61 14.50 5.19 18.21
CA ARG A 61 14.92 4.83 19.57
C ARG A 61 15.95 3.70 19.60
N ASP A 62 16.30 3.20 18.44
CA ASP A 62 17.26 2.14 18.17
C ASP A 62 18.44 2.71 17.36
N ARG A 63 19.32 1.86 16.87
CA ARG A 63 20.51 2.26 16.11
C ARG A 63 20.23 2.59 14.63
N THR A 64 18.99 2.90 14.27
CA THR A 64 18.62 3.18 12.86
C THR A 64 19.45 4.29 12.25
N GLN A 65 19.71 5.40 12.99
CA GLN A 65 20.51 6.50 12.48
C GLN A 65 21.96 6.07 12.19
N GLU A 66 22.60 5.36 13.12
CA GLU A 66 23.95 4.86 12.94
C GLU A 66 24.06 3.94 11.73
N VAL A 67 23.09 3.00 11.57
CA VAL A 67 23.02 2.10 10.41
C VAL A 67 22.85 2.87 9.10
N ALA A 68 22.03 3.94 9.08
CA ALA A 68 21.84 4.76 7.89
C ALA A 68 23.12 5.53 7.51
N ASP A 69 23.82 6.07 8.50
CA ASP A 69 25.07 6.81 8.29
C ASP A 69 26.18 5.87 7.79
N GLU A 70 26.29 4.65 8.34
CA GLU A 70 27.20 3.60 7.83
C GLU A 70 26.90 3.25 6.37
N ILE A 71 25.64 3.04 6.01
CA ILE A 71 25.24 2.71 4.62
C ILE A 71 25.62 3.84 3.66
N ALA A 72 25.38 5.11 4.06
CA ALA A 72 25.70 6.26 3.22
C ALA A 72 27.21 6.50 3.09
N ALA A 73 28.00 6.12 4.09
CA ALA A 73 29.47 6.14 4.02
C ALA A 73 30.01 5.05 3.08
N ASP A 74 29.36 3.88 3.02
CA ASP A 74 29.77 2.74 2.21
C ASP A 74 29.36 2.89 0.71
N ASP A 75 28.26 3.59 0.41
CA ASP A 75 27.74 3.72 -0.97
C ASP A 75 27.32 5.16 -1.30
N PRO A 76 28.04 5.84 -2.23
CA PRO A 76 27.78 7.23 -2.58
C PRO A 76 26.42 7.49 -3.26
N ARG A 77 25.70 6.44 -3.64
CA ARG A 77 24.32 6.54 -4.15
C ARG A 77 23.28 6.75 -3.06
N VAL A 78 23.66 6.61 -1.78
CA VAL A 78 22.77 6.73 -0.62
C VAL A 78 22.95 8.07 0.07
N VAL A 79 21.86 8.79 0.24
CA VAL A 79 21.81 10.09 0.92
C VAL A 79 20.90 9.98 2.14
N VAL A 80 21.33 10.53 3.27
CA VAL A 80 20.54 10.56 4.52
C VAL A 80 20.02 11.97 4.75
N VAL A 81 18.69 12.08 5.00
CA VAL A 81 18.05 13.35 5.33
C VAL A 81 17.23 13.24 6.63
N PRO A 82 17.13 14.31 7.43
CA PRO A 82 16.37 14.28 8.67
C PRO A 82 14.85 14.34 8.42
N ASN A 83 14.09 13.60 9.24
CA ASN A 83 12.63 13.73 9.40
C ASN A 83 12.30 13.95 10.87
N PRO A 84 12.41 15.16 11.42
CA PRO A 84 12.25 15.41 12.85
C PRO A 84 10.84 15.09 13.39
N THR A 85 9.85 15.00 12.51
CA THR A 85 8.47 14.71 12.91
C THR A 85 8.23 13.22 13.17
N GLY A 86 9.03 12.33 12.61
CA GLY A 86 8.81 10.88 12.61
C GLY A 86 7.56 10.42 11.83
N ARG A 87 6.91 11.34 11.12
CA ARG A 87 5.69 11.04 10.33
C ARG A 87 6.08 10.61 8.91
N THR A 88 5.43 9.57 8.39
CA THR A 88 5.72 9.04 7.05
C THR A 88 5.56 10.05 5.91
N PRO A 89 4.48 10.87 5.82
CA PRO A 89 4.34 11.83 4.73
C PRO A 89 5.42 12.92 4.77
N ASN A 90 5.82 13.39 5.98
CA ASN A 90 6.93 14.34 6.12
C ASN A 90 8.27 13.74 5.66
N ALA A 91 8.52 12.47 6.02
CA ALA A 91 9.70 11.74 5.55
C ALA A 91 9.73 11.63 4.02
N LEU A 92 8.61 11.26 3.42
CA LEU A 92 8.49 11.15 1.97
C LEU A 92 8.71 12.49 1.28
N ASN A 93 8.11 13.57 1.77
CA ASN A 93 8.33 14.92 1.23
C ASN A 93 9.78 15.36 1.36
N ALA A 94 10.42 15.14 2.53
CA ALA A 94 11.83 15.46 2.73
C ALA A 94 12.75 14.69 1.77
N ALA A 95 12.48 13.38 1.57
CA ALA A 95 13.26 12.56 0.65
C ALA A 95 13.02 12.95 -0.81
N ILE A 96 11.78 13.26 -1.22
CA ILE A 96 11.46 13.76 -2.56
C ILE A 96 12.17 15.10 -2.83
N ALA A 97 12.16 16.02 -1.87
CA ALA A 97 12.82 17.32 -2.01
C ALA A 97 14.35 17.22 -2.13
N ALA A 98 14.96 16.21 -1.49
CA ALA A 98 16.40 15.95 -1.56
C ALA A 98 16.81 15.09 -2.76
N SER A 99 15.87 14.51 -3.47
CA SER A 99 16.11 13.65 -4.63
C SER A 99 16.10 14.47 -5.94
N SER A 100 16.79 13.97 -7.00
CA SER A 100 17.05 14.76 -8.20
C SER A 100 16.40 14.25 -9.48
N ASN A 101 16.03 12.95 -9.54
CA ASN A 101 15.62 12.31 -10.79
C ASN A 101 14.13 12.49 -11.09
N GLU A 102 13.77 12.39 -12.38
CA GLU A 102 12.39 12.56 -12.85
C GLU A 102 11.45 11.41 -12.48
N ILE A 103 12.00 10.24 -12.18
CA ILE A 103 11.22 9.10 -11.68
C ILE A 103 11.54 8.93 -10.20
N VAL A 104 10.50 8.91 -9.39
CA VAL A 104 10.59 8.76 -7.93
C VAL A 104 9.85 7.49 -7.51
N ALA A 105 10.57 6.53 -6.93
CA ALA A 105 9.97 5.31 -6.40
C ALA A 105 9.94 5.34 -4.87
N ARG A 106 8.77 5.15 -4.28
CA ARG A 106 8.64 4.94 -2.85
C ARG A 106 8.93 3.48 -2.50
N VAL A 107 9.75 3.28 -1.49
CA VAL A 107 9.99 1.96 -0.88
C VAL A 107 9.90 2.11 0.65
N ASP A 108 9.29 1.18 1.33
CA ASP A 108 9.24 1.18 2.80
C ASP A 108 10.51 0.47 3.35
N GLY A 109 11.04 0.91 4.52
CA GLY A 109 12.31 0.45 5.08
C GLY A 109 12.41 -1.05 5.43
N HIS A 110 11.31 -1.78 5.28
CA HIS A 110 11.23 -3.23 5.46
C HIS A 110 10.53 -3.93 4.27
N ALA A 111 10.41 -3.26 3.12
CA ALA A 111 9.80 -3.83 1.93
C ALA A 111 10.74 -4.82 1.23
N MET A 112 10.17 -5.92 0.72
CA MET A 112 10.87 -6.93 -0.07
C MET A 112 10.38 -6.83 -1.51
N LEU A 113 11.20 -6.20 -2.36
CA LEU A 113 10.89 -6.00 -3.78
C LEU A 113 11.37 -7.18 -4.63
N PRO A 114 10.65 -7.61 -5.67
CA PRO A 114 11.20 -8.50 -6.68
C PRO A 114 12.32 -7.81 -7.46
N ASP A 115 13.27 -8.59 -8.00
CA ASP A 115 14.49 -8.08 -8.65
C ASP A 115 14.23 -7.16 -9.85
N ASP A 116 13.10 -7.30 -10.52
CA ASP A 116 12.71 -6.58 -11.74
C ASP A 116 11.67 -5.46 -11.48
N TYR A 117 11.45 -5.12 -10.19
CA TYR A 117 10.41 -4.17 -9.82
C TYR A 117 10.56 -2.80 -10.48
N LEU A 118 11.76 -2.22 -10.45
CA LEU A 118 12.04 -0.91 -11.03
C LEU A 118 11.94 -0.93 -12.55
N GLN A 119 12.44 -2.00 -13.18
CA GLN A 119 12.36 -2.17 -14.63
C GLN A 119 10.90 -2.21 -15.09
N ILE A 120 10.06 -3.07 -14.46
CA ILE A 120 8.63 -3.18 -14.77
C ILE A 120 7.92 -1.84 -14.57
N ALA A 121 8.26 -1.11 -13.50
CA ALA A 121 7.65 0.18 -13.21
C ALA A 121 7.93 1.20 -14.32
N VAL A 122 9.19 1.34 -14.74
CA VAL A 122 9.59 2.30 -15.79
C VAL A 122 8.98 1.91 -17.14
N GLU A 123 9.05 0.64 -17.52
CA GLU A 123 8.38 0.14 -18.73
C GLU A 123 6.90 0.52 -18.73
N THR A 124 6.22 0.27 -17.61
CA THR A 124 4.79 0.58 -17.49
C THR A 124 4.50 2.08 -17.53
N LEU A 125 5.33 2.93 -16.88
CA LEU A 125 5.22 4.40 -16.96
C LEU A 125 5.33 4.92 -18.39
N GLU A 126 6.29 4.36 -19.16
CA GLU A 126 6.52 4.74 -20.56
C GLU A 126 5.39 4.27 -21.48
N GLU A 127 5.00 2.99 -21.38
CA GLU A 127 3.97 2.37 -22.22
C GLU A 127 2.59 2.98 -22.03
N THR A 128 2.25 3.37 -20.79
CA THR A 128 0.89 3.82 -20.45
C THR A 128 0.74 5.33 -20.35
N GLY A 129 1.86 6.06 -20.24
CA GLY A 129 1.83 7.48 -19.92
C GLY A 129 1.35 7.78 -18.49
N ALA A 130 1.30 6.78 -17.61
CA ALA A 130 0.84 6.96 -16.23
C ALA A 130 1.73 7.91 -15.44
N ASP A 131 1.11 8.62 -14.49
CA ASP A 131 1.78 9.49 -13.52
C ASP A 131 2.29 8.71 -12.31
N ASN A 132 1.60 7.62 -11.98
CA ASN A 132 1.97 6.71 -10.90
C ASN A 132 1.65 5.27 -11.28
N VAL A 133 2.61 4.39 -11.08
CA VAL A 133 2.48 2.95 -11.28
C VAL A 133 2.81 2.23 -9.98
N GLY A 134 2.04 1.21 -9.64
CA GLY A 134 2.34 0.36 -8.50
C GLY A 134 1.58 -0.96 -8.60
N GLY A 135 1.80 -1.84 -7.65
CA GLY A 135 1.36 -3.21 -7.81
C GLY A 135 0.61 -3.81 -6.63
N VAL A 136 0.89 -5.06 -6.39
CA VAL A 136 0.22 -5.91 -5.41
C VAL A 136 0.99 -5.88 -4.09
N MET A 137 0.30 -5.60 -2.99
CA MET A 137 0.74 -5.91 -1.64
C MET A 137 0.49 -7.40 -1.39
N ALA A 138 1.48 -8.23 -1.69
CA ALA A 138 1.39 -9.68 -1.57
C ALA A 138 1.51 -10.09 -0.09
N ALA A 139 0.38 -10.23 0.57
CA ALA A 139 0.35 -10.65 1.98
C ALA A 139 0.78 -12.11 2.10
N GLU A 140 1.86 -12.35 2.86
CA GLU A 140 2.49 -13.67 3.08
C GLU A 140 2.63 -13.93 4.57
N GLY A 141 1.90 -14.94 5.07
CA GLY A 141 1.91 -15.33 6.47
C GLY A 141 2.79 -16.54 6.74
N VAL A 142 3.60 -16.48 7.79
CA VAL A 142 4.43 -17.62 8.27
C VAL A 142 3.67 -18.45 9.30
N THR A 143 3.10 -17.80 10.31
CA THR A 143 2.32 -18.47 11.35
C THR A 143 0.89 -18.76 10.88
N PRO A 144 0.17 -19.72 11.48
CA PRO A 144 -1.24 -19.97 11.14
C PRO A 144 -2.15 -18.75 11.26
N PHE A 145 -1.86 -17.84 12.22
CA PHE A 145 -2.61 -16.58 12.34
C PHE A 145 -2.30 -15.63 11.17
N GLU A 146 -1.01 -15.42 10.87
CA GLU A 146 -0.60 -14.59 9.73
C GLU A 146 -1.14 -15.12 8.40
N GLN A 147 -1.17 -16.46 8.21
CA GLN A 147 -1.74 -17.10 7.02
C GLN A 147 -3.25 -16.81 6.89
N ALA A 148 -4.00 -16.85 8.00
CA ALA A 148 -5.40 -16.47 8.01
C ALA A 148 -5.59 -14.98 7.68
N VAL A 149 -4.73 -14.09 8.23
CA VAL A 149 -4.75 -12.65 7.91
C VAL A 149 -4.38 -12.41 6.45
N ALA A 150 -3.36 -13.06 5.91
CA ALA A 150 -2.96 -12.97 4.51
C ALA A 150 -4.12 -13.36 3.58
N ARG A 151 -4.81 -14.48 3.88
CA ARG A 151 -6.00 -14.91 3.14
C ARG A 151 -7.12 -13.87 3.22
N ALA A 152 -7.39 -13.33 4.40
CA ALA A 152 -8.41 -12.31 4.57
C ALA A 152 -8.07 -11.03 3.80
N MET A 153 -6.81 -10.59 3.83
CA MET A 153 -6.34 -9.39 3.11
C MET A 153 -6.37 -9.53 1.58
N THR A 154 -6.37 -10.75 1.06
CA THR A 154 -6.46 -11.02 -0.39
C THR A 154 -7.85 -11.40 -0.86
N SER A 155 -8.85 -11.40 0.02
CA SER A 155 -10.24 -11.75 -0.30
C SER A 155 -11.16 -10.53 -0.39
N LYS A 156 -12.17 -10.61 -1.27
CA LYS A 156 -13.21 -9.56 -1.37
C LYS A 156 -14.00 -9.38 -0.07
N ILE A 157 -14.15 -10.43 0.72
CA ILE A 157 -14.82 -10.39 2.03
C ILE A 157 -14.03 -9.50 3.00
N GLY A 158 -12.70 -9.66 3.06
CA GLY A 158 -11.86 -8.91 3.99
C GLY A 158 -11.60 -7.46 3.60
N VAL A 159 -11.39 -7.18 2.29
CA VAL A 159 -10.90 -5.87 1.81
C VAL A 159 -11.73 -5.25 0.68
N GLY A 160 -12.84 -5.88 0.30
CA GLY A 160 -13.80 -5.31 -0.64
C GLY A 160 -13.29 -5.10 -2.07
N GLY A 161 -12.33 -5.85 -2.56
CA GLY A 161 -11.93 -5.84 -3.97
C GLY A 161 -10.99 -4.72 -4.37
N ALA A 162 -10.19 -4.17 -3.44
CA ALA A 162 -9.08 -3.29 -3.78
C ALA A 162 -8.00 -4.07 -4.55
N ARG A 163 -7.71 -3.67 -5.80
CA ARG A 163 -6.80 -4.40 -6.71
C ARG A 163 -5.42 -4.64 -6.13
N PHE A 164 -4.86 -3.68 -5.41
CA PHE A 164 -3.56 -3.83 -4.79
C PHE A 164 -3.51 -4.89 -3.68
N HIS A 165 -4.67 -5.36 -3.20
CA HIS A 165 -4.80 -6.50 -2.29
C HIS A 165 -5.20 -7.78 -3.01
N THR A 166 -6.20 -7.70 -3.90
CA THR A 166 -6.83 -8.87 -4.51
C THR A 166 -6.19 -9.30 -5.83
N GLY A 167 -5.28 -8.47 -6.37
CA GLY A 167 -4.75 -8.68 -7.71
C GLY A 167 -5.77 -8.32 -8.80
N GLY A 168 -5.53 -8.81 -10.00
CA GLY A 168 -6.38 -8.58 -11.16
C GLY A 168 -5.56 -8.23 -12.40
N THR A 169 -6.24 -7.74 -13.45
CA THR A 169 -5.60 -7.29 -14.70
C THR A 169 -4.97 -5.92 -14.54
N ALA A 170 -3.89 -5.65 -15.29
CA ALA A 170 -3.29 -4.32 -15.40
C ALA A 170 -4.32 -3.30 -15.89
N GLY A 171 -4.22 -2.05 -15.44
CA GLY A 171 -5.13 -0.99 -15.86
C GLY A 171 -5.25 0.16 -14.88
N PRO A 172 -6.02 1.21 -15.24
CA PRO A 172 -6.30 2.35 -14.36
C PRO A 172 -6.85 1.90 -13.00
N ALA A 173 -6.40 2.54 -11.92
CA ALA A 173 -6.81 2.20 -10.56
C ALA A 173 -6.99 3.45 -9.69
N ASP A 174 -7.81 3.32 -8.61
CA ASP A 174 -7.99 4.40 -7.64
C ASP A 174 -6.72 4.65 -6.82
N THR A 175 -5.97 3.59 -6.53
CA THR A 175 -4.74 3.61 -5.76
C THR A 175 -3.94 2.34 -6.01
N VAL A 176 -2.64 2.41 -5.75
CA VAL A 176 -1.68 1.32 -5.87
C VAL A 176 -0.82 1.20 -4.61
N TYR A 177 -0.13 0.09 -4.46
CA TYR A 177 0.81 -0.11 -3.36
C TYR A 177 2.24 0.22 -3.81
N LEU A 178 2.99 0.96 -2.99
CA LEU A 178 4.36 1.43 -3.25
C LEU A 178 4.49 2.03 -4.66
N GLY A 179 4.02 3.25 -4.83
CA GLY A 179 3.99 3.94 -6.12
C GLY A 179 5.38 4.29 -6.65
N VAL A 180 5.50 4.21 -7.98
CA VAL A 180 6.60 4.78 -8.77
C VAL A 180 6.01 5.91 -9.60
N PHE A 181 6.45 7.12 -9.34
CA PHE A 181 5.83 8.36 -9.79
C PHE A 181 6.70 9.07 -10.82
N ARG A 182 6.07 9.79 -11.75
CA ARG A 182 6.72 10.90 -12.41
C ARG A 182 6.83 12.06 -11.43
N ARG A 183 8.01 12.67 -11.31
CA ARG A 183 8.24 13.84 -10.44
C ARG A 183 7.25 14.96 -10.73
N SER A 184 6.99 15.25 -11.99
CA SER A 184 6.02 16.25 -12.42
C SER A 184 4.62 16.04 -11.85
N ALA A 185 4.20 14.79 -11.61
CA ALA A 185 2.93 14.49 -10.97
C ALA A 185 2.95 14.83 -9.47
N LEU A 186 4.06 14.53 -8.77
CA LEU A 186 4.23 14.90 -7.37
C LEU A 186 4.26 16.41 -7.18
N GLU A 187 4.98 17.12 -8.04
CA GLU A 187 5.07 18.59 -8.03
C GLU A 187 3.71 19.24 -8.32
N ARG A 188 3.00 18.74 -9.32
CA ARG A 188 1.65 19.23 -9.70
C ARG A 188 0.66 19.20 -8.54
N VAL A 189 0.74 18.19 -7.68
CA VAL A 189 -0.16 18.04 -6.53
C VAL A 189 0.46 18.52 -5.20
N GLY A 190 1.70 19.02 -5.20
CA GLY A 190 2.37 19.57 -4.01
C GLY A 190 2.85 18.51 -3.00
N GLY A 191 3.20 17.30 -3.48
CA GLY A 191 3.72 16.22 -2.63
C GLY A 191 2.64 15.55 -1.76
N TYR A 192 3.07 14.84 -0.73
CA TYR A 192 2.18 14.21 0.24
C TYR A 192 1.59 15.24 1.22
N ASP A 193 0.28 15.14 1.48
CA ASP A 193 -0.35 15.95 2.54
C ASP A 193 0.07 15.42 3.92
N GLU A 194 0.84 16.23 4.65
CA GLU A 194 1.43 15.89 5.94
C GLU A 194 0.41 15.71 7.08
N HIS A 195 -0.85 16.13 6.87
CA HIS A 195 -1.94 15.88 7.80
C HIS A 195 -2.42 14.42 7.76
N PHE A 196 -2.16 13.70 6.65
CA PHE A 196 -2.56 12.30 6.48
C PHE A 196 -1.47 11.35 6.97
N GLN A 197 -1.42 11.05 8.26
CA GLN A 197 -0.49 10.07 8.82
C GLN A 197 -0.76 8.63 8.36
N ARG A 198 -1.95 8.35 7.87
CA ARG A 198 -2.36 7.10 7.20
C ARG A 198 -3.31 7.42 6.06
N ALA A 199 -3.48 6.48 5.14
CA ALA A 199 -4.18 6.66 3.87
C ALA A 199 -3.53 7.72 2.97
N GLN A 200 -2.29 8.12 3.25
CA GLN A 200 -1.53 9.11 2.50
C GLN A 200 -1.37 8.71 1.02
N ASP A 201 -1.17 7.41 0.72
CA ASP A 201 -1.07 6.93 -0.66
C ASP A 201 -2.39 7.06 -1.41
N TRP A 202 -3.48 6.69 -0.75
CA TRP A 202 -4.81 6.84 -1.33
C TRP A 202 -5.13 8.31 -1.60
N GLU A 203 -4.81 9.19 -0.65
CA GLU A 203 -5.02 10.63 -0.74
C GLU A 203 -4.18 11.24 -1.86
N MET A 204 -2.90 10.92 -1.95
CA MET A 204 -2.01 11.34 -3.02
C MET A 204 -2.53 10.90 -4.39
N ASN A 205 -2.88 9.61 -4.53
CA ASN A 205 -3.42 9.06 -5.76
C ASN A 205 -4.76 9.71 -6.16
N HIS A 206 -5.57 10.09 -5.18
CA HIS A 206 -6.80 10.83 -5.42
C HIS A 206 -6.51 12.20 -6.04
N ARG A 207 -5.59 13.02 -5.45
CA ARG A 207 -5.21 14.33 -6.00
C ARG A 207 -4.56 14.22 -7.38
N ILE A 208 -3.74 13.20 -7.63
CA ILE A 208 -3.17 12.94 -8.96
C ILE A 208 -4.30 12.74 -9.98
N ARG A 209 -5.31 11.91 -9.68
CA ARG A 209 -6.45 11.66 -10.59
C ARG A 209 -7.34 12.89 -10.77
N GLU A 210 -7.63 13.63 -9.71
CA GLU A 210 -8.40 14.89 -9.78
C GLU A 210 -7.69 15.97 -10.61
N SER A 211 -6.34 15.94 -10.65
CA SER A 211 -5.55 16.83 -11.52
C SER A 211 -5.43 16.34 -12.99
N GLY A 212 -6.23 15.33 -13.37
CA GLY A 212 -6.21 14.75 -14.72
C GLY A 212 -5.12 13.69 -14.94
N GLY A 213 -4.39 13.28 -13.90
CA GLY A 213 -3.35 12.29 -13.99
C GLY A 213 -3.86 10.84 -13.98
N LEU A 214 -3.00 9.91 -14.39
CA LEU A 214 -3.30 8.49 -14.49
C LEU A 214 -2.54 7.70 -13.43
N VAL A 215 -3.27 6.95 -12.60
CA VAL A 215 -2.71 5.95 -11.67
C VAL A 215 -2.96 4.56 -12.26
N TRP A 216 -1.89 3.77 -12.40
CA TRP A 216 -1.93 2.48 -13.08
C TRP A 216 -1.53 1.32 -12.16
N PHE A 217 -2.37 0.30 -12.12
CA PHE A 217 -2.10 -0.95 -11.43
C PHE A 217 -1.38 -1.94 -12.35
N GLN A 218 -0.19 -2.42 -11.92
CA GLN A 218 0.60 -3.42 -12.61
C GLN A 218 0.75 -4.68 -11.76
N PRO A 219 0.06 -5.79 -12.09
CA PRO A 219 0.04 -7.00 -11.25
C PRO A 219 1.40 -7.73 -11.17
N ARG A 220 2.33 -7.47 -12.10
CA ARG A 220 3.71 -8.02 -12.06
C ARG A 220 4.54 -7.37 -10.93
N MET A 221 4.22 -6.16 -10.51
CA MET A 221 4.87 -5.48 -9.39
C MET A 221 4.31 -6.02 -8.07
N ARG A 222 4.90 -7.09 -7.57
CA ARG A 222 4.46 -7.78 -6.33
C ARG A 222 5.45 -7.52 -5.21
N VAL A 223 5.00 -6.90 -4.15
CA VAL A 223 5.84 -6.63 -2.97
C VAL A 223 5.35 -7.51 -1.82
N SER A 224 6.24 -8.31 -1.26
CA SER A 224 5.93 -9.14 -0.10
C SER A 224 5.58 -8.27 1.11
N TYR A 225 4.49 -8.60 1.76
CA TYR A 225 4.00 -7.92 2.95
C TYR A 225 3.72 -8.94 4.05
N ARG A 226 4.36 -8.78 5.20
CA ARG A 226 4.09 -9.63 6.36
C ARG A 226 2.92 -9.08 7.17
N PRO A 227 1.82 -9.84 7.33
CA PRO A 227 0.66 -9.43 8.11
C PRO A 227 0.98 -9.27 9.60
N ARG A 228 0.07 -8.65 10.34
CA ARG A 228 0.19 -8.49 11.80
C ARG A 228 0.20 -9.87 12.48
N PRO A 229 1.07 -10.06 13.49
CA PRO A 229 1.31 -11.37 14.08
C PRO A 229 0.22 -11.83 15.06
N ASP A 230 -0.61 -10.90 15.55
CA ASP A 230 -1.61 -11.17 16.56
C ASP A 230 -2.90 -10.35 16.38
N LEU A 231 -3.95 -10.79 17.08
CA LEU A 231 -5.29 -10.21 16.99
C LEU A 231 -5.35 -8.74 17.42
N ARG A 232 -4.57 -8.37 18.46
CA ARG A 232 -4.56 -7.00 18.99
C ARG A 232 -3.91 -6.04 18.01
N ALA A 233 -2.81 -6.45 17.40
CA ALA A 233 -2.11 -5.67 16.38
C ALA A 233 -2.98 -5.51 15.12
N LEU A 234 -3.67 -6.58 14.71
CA LEU A 234 -4.62 -6.56 13.60
C LEU A 234 -5.79 -5.61 13.88
N ALA A 235 -6.44 -5.74 15.05
CA ALA A 235 -7.55 -4.87 15.47
C ALA A 235 -7.14 -3.40 15.46
N ARG A 236 -5.97 -3.08 16.03
CA ARG A 236 -5.42 -1.72 16.04
C ARG A 236 -5.18 -1.19 14.63
N GLN A 237 -4.64 -2.00 13.74
CA GLN A 237 -4.38 -1.61 12.35
C GLN A 237 -5.69 -1.26 11.63
N TYR A 238 -6.69 -2.15 11.68
CA TYR A 238 -7.96 -1.93 10.99
C TYR A 238 -8.79 -0.82 11.62
N PHE A 239 -8.73 -0.65 12.94
CA PHE A 239 -9.33 0.50 13.62
C PHE A 239 -8.77 1.84 13.10
N HIS A 240 -7.45 1.94 12.96
CA HIS A 240 -6.84 3.13 12.37
C HIS A 240 -7.20 3.31 10.90
N TYR A 241 -7.27 2.23 10.11
CA TYR A 241 -7.72 2.33 8.73
C TYR A 241 -9.13 2.90 8.61
N GLY A 242 -10.07 2.44 9.44
CA GLY A 242 -11.42 2.99 9.50
C GLY A 242 -11.45 4.48 9.88
N ARG A 243 -10.70 4.86 10.92
CA ARG A 243 -10.58 6.28 11.35
C ARG A 243 -10.09 7.18 10.23
N TRP A 244 -9.00 6.81 9.59
CA TRP A 244 -8.39 7.61 8.53
C TRP A 244 -9.21 7.60 7.24
N ARG A 245 -9.91 6.51 6.94
CA ARG A 245 -10.88 6.52 5.83
C ARG A 245 -12.01 7.53 6.06
N ARG A 246 -12.45 7.72 7.32
CA ARG A 246 -13.41 8.78 7.67
C ARG A 246 -12.82 10.17 7.52
N VAL A 247 -11.53 10.36 7.78
CA VAL A 247 -10.83 11.63 7.51
C VAL A 247 -10.86 11.92 6.01
N VAL A 248 -10.41 10.96 5.17
CA VAL A 248 -10.48 11.08 3.70
C VAL A 248 -11.86 11.51 3.23
N ALA A 249 -12.91 10.86 3.75
CA ALA A 249 -14.30 11.14 3.38
C ALA A 249 -14.79 12.53 3.79
N ARG A 250 -14.16 13.15 4.79
CA ARG A 250 -14.47 14.54 5.23
C ARG A 250 -13.67 15.59 4.46
N THR A 251 -12.49 15.22 3.97
CA THR A 251 -11.59 16.12 3.25
C THR A 251 -11.91 16.15 1.77
N HIS A 252 -12.26 14.99 1.20
CA HIS A 252 -12.52 14.83 -0.23
C HIS A 252 -13.95 14.31 -0.44
N GLU A 253 -14.82 15.16 -0.93
CA GLU A 253 -16.20 14.81 -1.23
C GLU A 253 -16.32 13.74 -2.31
N GLY A 254 -17.41 12.96 -2.31
CA GLY A 254 -17.65 11.91 -3.32
C GLY A 254 -16.77 10.64 -3.17
N THR A 255 -15.87 10.58 -2.20
CA THR A 255 -14.93 9.45 -2.04
C THR A 255 -15.49 8.27 -1.24
N ILE A 256 -16.72 8.36 -0.75
CA ILE A 256 -17.42 7.26 -0.08
C ILE A 256 -18.14 6.40 -1.11
N ASN A 257 -17.94 5.10 -1.02
CA ASN A 257 -18.74 4.10 -1.74
C ASN A 257 -19.23 3.01 -0.79
N LEU A 258 -20.12 2.14 -1.28
CA LEU A 258 -20.74 1.08 -0.47
C LEU A 258 -19.71 0.18 0.21
N ARG A 259 -18.57 -0.10 -0.42
CA ARG A 259 -17.47 -0.88 0.15
C ARG A 259 -16.97 -0.30 1.49
N TYR A 260 -16.90 1.03 1.59
CA TYR A 260 -16.45 1.71 2.81
C TYR A 260 -17.56 1.88 3.85
N LEU A 261 -18.82 1.77 3.45
CA LEU A 261 -19.95 1.85 4.38
C LEU A 261 -20.33 0.47 4.95
N ALA A 262 -20.03 -0.63 4.27
CA ALA A 262 -20.42 -1.96 4.70
C ALA A 262 -19.96 -2.31 6.15
N PRO A 263 -18.69 -2.12 6.58
CA PRO A 263 -18.28 -2.41 7.94
C PRO A 263 -18.95 -1.53 9.01
N PRO A 264 -19.04 -0.18 8.89
CA PRO A 264 -19.72 0.63 9.90
C PRO A 264 -21.23 0.34 9.97
N LEU A 265 -21.89 0.04 8.85
CA LEU A 265 -23.29 -0.37 8.83
C LEU A 265 -23.48 -1.72 9.51
N ALA A 266 -22.58 -2.69 9.28
CA ALA A 266 -22.61 -3.97 9.99
C ALA A 266 -22.46 -3.80 11.50
N VAL A 267 -21.54 -2.95 11.96
CA VAL A 267 -21.40 -2.63 13.39
C VAL A 267 -22.69 -2.04 13.97
N LEU A 268 -23.27 -1.04 13.29
CA LEU A 268 -24.53 -0.42 13.76
C LEU A 268 -25.69 -1.42 13.77
N ALA A 269 -25.84 -2.22 12.72
CA ALA A 269 -26.91 -3.22 12.63
C ALA A 269 -26.79 -4.27 13.75
N ILE A 270 -25.57 -4.76 14.01
CA ILE A 270 -25.31 -5.71 15.11
C ILE A 270 -25.64 -5.08 16.45
N LEU A 271 -25.21 -3.84 16.72
CA LEU A 271 -25.51 -3.15 17.97
C LEU A 271 -27.01 -2.96 18.16
N VAL A 272 -27.73 -2.54 17.12
CA VAL A 272 -29.19 -2.39 17.15
C VAL A 272 -29.87 -3.74 17.38
N GLY A 273 -29.47 -4.78 16.67
CA GLY A 273 -29.99 -6.13 16.84
C GLY A 273 -29.86 -6.65 18.28
N LEU A 274 -28.67 -6.46 18.87
CA LEU A 274 -28.41 -6.84 20.26
C LEU A 274 -29.20 -6.00 21.25
N LEU A 275 -29.33 -4.69 21.03
CA LEU A 275 -30.10 -3.79 21.93
C LEU A 275 -31.60 -4.11 21.92
N VAL A 276 -32.15 -4.46 20.76
CA VAL A 276 -33.58 -4.77 20.58
C VAL A 276 -33.91 -6.18 21.02
N SER A 277 -32.96 -7.11 20.99
CA SER A 277 -33.20 -8.54 21.25
C SER A 277 -33.86 -8.89 22.62
N PRO A 278 -33.64 -8.17 23.74
CA PRO A 278 -34.35 -8.45 25.00
C PRO A 278 -35.87 -8.24 24.91
N PHE A 279 -36.30 -7.35 24.00
CA PHE A 279 -37.73 -7.02 23.82
C PHE A 279 -38.31 -7.73 22.58
N PHE A 280 -37.49 -8.05 21.62
CA PHE A 280 -37.84 -8.65 20.32
C PHE A 280 -36.77 -9.63 19.89
N TRP A 281 -36.90 -10.90 20.27
CA TRP A 281 -35.87 -11.93 20.00
C TRP A 281 -35.38 -12.03 18.53
N PRO A 282 -36.21 -11.74 17.47
CA PRO A 282 -35.70 -11.74 16.11
C PRO A 282 -34.58 -10.73 15.87
N GLY A 283 -34.34 -9.76 16.76
CA GLY A 283 -33.16 -8.92 16.72
C GLY A 283 -31.84 -9.69 16.71
N LEU A 284 -31.80 -10.89 17.28
CA LEU A 284 -30.64 -11.81 17.23
C LEU A 284 -30.35 -12.38 15.85
N LEU A 285 -31.31 -12.34 14.92
CA LEU A 285 -31.08 -12.78 13.53
C LEU A 285 -30.05 -11.92 12.80
N ILE A 286 -29.87 -10.66 13.20
CA ILE A 286 -28.88 -9.75 12.61
C ILE A 286 -27.45 -10.19 12.99
N PRO A 287 -27.03 -10.25 14.25
CA PRO A 287 -25.70 -10.72 14.62
C PRO A 287 -25.50 -12.21 14.23
N GLY A 288 -26.53 -13.05 14.37
CA GLY A 288 -26.48 -14.46 13.95
C GLY A 288 -26.25 -14.62 12.45
N GLY A 289 -26.98 -13.86 11.63
CA GLY A 289 -26.82 -13.84 10.18
C GLY A 289 -25.43 -13.35 9.75
N TYR A 290 -24.92 -12.32 10.44
CA TYR A 290 -23.54 -11.85 10.23
C TYR A 290 -22.52 -12.97 10.51
N VAL A 291 -22.62 -13.64 11.67
CA VAL A 291 -21.71 -14.74 12.03
C VAL A 291 -21.83 -15.87 11.02
N ALA A 292 -23.03 -16.27 10.64
CA ALA A 292 -23.28 -17.31 9.63
C ALA A 292 -22.65 -16.94 8.27
N ALA A 293 -22.79 -15.69 7.83
CA ALA A 293 -22.19 -15.21 6.59
C ALA A 293 -20.64 -15.22 6.66
N ILE A 294 -20.05 -14.87 7.80
CA ILE A 294 -18.60 -14.94 8.00
C ILE A 294 -18.11 -16.39 8.00
N LEU A 295 -18.82 -17.32 8.64
CA LEU A 295 -18.46 -18.73 8.64
C LEU A 295 -18.53 -19.32 7.22
N ALA A 296 -19.61 -19.06 6.49
CA ALA A 296 -19.76 -19.48 5.11
C ALA A 296 -18.68 -18.87 4.21
N GLY A 297 -18.43 -17.57 4.33
CA GLY A 297 -17.37 -16.87 3.61
C GLY A 297 -15.98 -17.41 3.93
N SER A 298 -15.73 -17.79 5.18
CA SER A 298 -14.46 -18.41 5.60
C SER A 298 -14.28 -19.81 4.99
N ALA A 299 -15.35 -20.58 4.91
CA ALA A 299 -15.30 -21.89 4.26
C ALA A 299 -14.97 -21.77 2.76
N VAL A 300 -15.58 -20.81 2.07
CA VAL A 300 -15.35 -20.57 0.63
C VAL A 300 -13.93 -20.02 0.39
N THR A 301 -13.54 -18.98 1.11
CA THR A 301 -12.25 -18.30 0.87
C THR A 301 -11.06 -19.04 1.48
N GLY A 302 -11.28 -19.92 2.46
CA GLY A 302 -10.26 -20.65 3.18
C GLY A 302 -9.76 -21.90 2.47
N SER A 303 -10.27 -22.24 1.28
CA SER A 303 -9.80 -23.37 0.50
C SER A 303 -8.28 -23.35 0.32
N GLY A 304 -7.63 -24.49 0.59
CA GLY A 304 -6.17 -24.63 0.52
C GLY A 304 -5.39 -24.10 1.74
N LEU A 305 -6.06 -23.50 2.74
CA LEU A 305 -5.38 -23.14 4.00
C LEU A 305 -5.15 -24.38 4.88
N PRO A 306 -4.03 -24.45 5.63
CA PRO A 306 -3.88 -25.42 6.71
C PRO A 306 -5.00 -25.28 7.75
N THR A 307 -5.47 -26.40 8.31
CA THR A 307 -6.57 -26.41 9.31
C THR A 307 -6.39 -25.40 10.45
N PRO A 308 -5.18 -25.20 11.03
CA PRO A 308 -4.98 -24.21 12.09
C PRO A 308 -5.19 -22.76 11.62
N ALA A 309 -4.90 -22.45 10.36
CA ALA A 309 -5.15 -21.13 9.77
C ALA A 309 -6.63 -20.95 9.42
N LEU A 310 -7.26 -21.98 8.82
CA LEU A 310 -8.68 -21.96 8.48
C LEU A 310 -9.55 -21.73 9.73
N ALA A 311 -9.25 -22.39 10.85
CA ALA A 311 -9.97 -22.20 12.11
C ALA A 311 -9.90 -20.77 12.66
N ARG A 312 -8.88 -20.00 12.31
CA ARG A 312 -8.70 -18.60 12.72
C ARG A 312 -9.35 -17.60 11.78
N LEU A 313 -9.65 -18.02 10.55
CA LEU A 313 -10.12 -17.11 9.49
C LEU A 313 -11.43 -16.37 9.84
N PRO A 314 -12.46 -17.00 10.44
CA PRO A 314 -13.67 -16.30 10.86
C PRO A 314 -13.38 -15.18 11.87
N LEU A 315 -12.54 -15.45 12.87
CA LEU A 315 -12.16 -14.47 13.88
C LEU A 315 -11.38 -13.30 13.26
N VAL A 316 -10.51 -13.59 12.29
CA VAL A 316 -9.76 -12.58 11.55
C VAL A 316 -10.72 -11.65 10.79
N TYR A 317 -11.69 -12.19 10.03
CA TYR A 317 -12.69 -11.38 9.31
C TYR A 317 -13.50 -10.51 10.27
N MET A 318 -14.03 -11.11 11.34
CA MET A 318 -14.80 -10.34 12.34
C MET A 318 -13.96 -9.21 12.94
N THR A 319 -12.69 -9.47 13.27
CA THR A 319 -11.78 -8.45 13.80
C THR A 319 -11.56 -7.32 12.80
N MET A 320 -11.29 -7.64 11.53
CA MET A 320 -11.10 -6.65 10.47
C MET A 320 -12.34 -5.76 10.30
N HIS A 321 -13.51 -6.37 10.17
CA HIS A 321 -14.77 -5.63 9.95
C HIS A 321 -15.17 -4.78 11.14
N MET A 322 -15.19 -5.37 12.34
CA MET A 322 -15.65 -4.66 13.56
C MET A 322 -14.68 -3.54 13.92
N SER A 323 -13.38 -3.81 13.88
CA SER A 323 -12.38 -2.78 14.19
C SER A 323 -12.40 -1.63 13.19
N TRP A 324 -12.50 -1.96 11.89
CA TRP A 324 -12.58 -0.94 10.85
C TRP A 324 -13.86 -0.12 10.95
N GLY A 325 -15.01 -0.79 11.09
CA GLY A 325 -16.32 -0.14 11.23
C GLY A 325 -16.38 0.76 12.46
N TRP A 326 -15.92 0.26 13.61
CA TRP A 326 -15.85 1.04 14.85
C TRP A 326 -14.91 2.24 14.73
N GLY A 327 -13.73 2.05 14.12
CA GLY A 327 -12.81 3.14 13.84
C GLY A 327 -13.43 4.24 12.97
N PHE A 328 -14.17 3.85 11.93
CA PHE A 328 -14.87 4.81 11.05
C PHE A 328 -15.95 5.59 11.81
N LEU A 329 -16.78 4.92 12.62
CA LEU A 329 -17.85 5.56 13.39
C LEU A 329 -17.33 6.51 14.46
N THR A 330 -16.22 6.14 15.13
CA THR A 330 -15.64 6.89 16.26
C THR A 330 -14.51 7.82 15.88
N SER A 331 -14.28 8.04 14.58
CA SER A 331 -13.19 8.92 14.11
C SER A 331 -13.39 10.37 14.59
N PRO A 332 -12.46 10.93 15.40
CA PRO A 332 -12.58 12.29 15.91
C PRO A 332 -12.60 13.32 14.77
N ARG A 333 -13.38 14.38 14.94
CA ARG A 333 -13.45 15.47 13.95
C ARG A 333 -12.14 16.26 13.80
N ARG A 334 -11.28 16.21 14.83
CA ARG A 334 -9.97 16.88 14.85
C ARG A 334 -8.87 16.07 14.16
N LEU A 335 -9.08 14.76 13.93
CA LEU A 335 -8.10 13.92 13.28
C LEU A 335 -7.89 14.40 11.81
N GLY A 336 -6.65 14.57 11.38
CA GLY A 336 -6.31 15.06 10.05
C GLY A 336 -6.43 16.57 9.86
N LYS A 337 -6.66 17.34 10.94
CA LYS A 337 -6.59 18.81 10.89
C LYS A 337 -5.22 19.28 11.36
N PRO A 338 -4.76 20.48 10.87
CA PRO A 338 -3.57 21.13 11.42
C PRO A 338 -3.68 21.27 12.94
N GLU A 339 -2.60 21.02 13.66
CA GLU A 339 -2.51 21.36 15.06
C GLU A 339 -2.65 22.88 15.13
N ARG A 340 -3.63 23.38 15.88
CA ARG A 340 -3.72 24.82 16.16
C ARG A 340 -2.53 25.16 17.05
N GLY A 341 -1.56 25.87 16.47
CA GLY A 341 -0.51 26.49 17.23
C GLY A 341 -1.06 27.48 18.29
#